data_67aeb512f401eebca0c670d7aef18a18
#
_entry.id   67aeb512f401eebca0c670d7aef18a18
#
_cell.length_a   1.000
_cell.length_b   1.000
_cell.length_c   1.000
_cell.angle_alpha   90.00
_cell.angle_beta   90.00
_cell.angle_gamma   90.00
#
_symmetry.space_group_name_H-M   'P 1'
#
loop_
_entity.id
_entity.type
_entity.pdbx_description
1 polymer ?
#
loop_
_entity_poly.entity_id
_entity_poly.type
_entity_poly.pdbx_seq_one_letter_code
_entity_poly.pdbx_strand_id
1 'polypeptide(L)'
;QLQGMLREAQWKNKNITELYMPGSVFKLITASAGLDSGIMNMNQTFYCNGELTVNQGSELWEHTYHCANGEVHTLQNMAQALDNSCNLWFIQAAQTLQPTVFYDYIQAFGFTQPTGIDLPSETRWTSVYNAQQMAEVDTNLYTAAFGQNEAITPMQMATAIAAIANGGYLVTPYIVDSVTDNAGNIVSQTETNIRRQVISEEVSKELLAMMENNVDPNGTESTRHSCSNAYVAGYRIGGKSGTAERTDRHLRGDGDYYKAMCFTAVLPI
;
A
#
# COMPACT_ATOMS: atom_id res chain seq x y z
N GLN A 1 1.15 -36.50 -9.13
CA GLN A 1 0.56 -35.19 -9.49
C GLN A 1 0.75 -34.18 -8.35
N LEU A 2 0.32 -34.48 -7.12
CA LEU A 2 0.46 -33.57 -5.94
C LEU A 2 1.93 -33.23 -5.63
N GLN A 3 2.84 -34.23 -5.73
CA GLN A 3 4.27 -34.03 -5.50
C GLN A 3 4.91 -33.06 -6.53
N GLY A 4 4.47 -33.11 -7.79
CA GLY A 4 4.90 -32.18 -8.82
C GLY A 4 4.45 -30.74 -8.51
N MET A 5 3.17 -30.58 -8.17
CA MET A 5 2.60 -29.28 -7.81
C MET A 5 3.28 -28.65 -6.59
N LEU A 6 3.60 -29.45 -5.56
CA LEU A 6 4.29 -28.99 -4.36
C LEU A 6 5.73 -28.56 -4.66
N ARG A 7 6.45 -29.26 -5.55
CA ARG A 7 7.80 -28.88 -5.99
C ARG A 7 7.77 -27.56 -6.76
N GLU A 8 6.84 -27.41 -7.71
CA GLU A 8 6.70 -26.16 -8.48
C GLU A 8 6.37 -24.98 -7.56
N ALA A 9 5.49 -25.17 -6.58
CA ALA A 9 5.16 -24.13 -5.60
C ALA A 9 6.36 -23.72 -4.72
N GLN A 10 7.30 -24.64 -4.44
CA GLN A 10 8.52 -24.35 -3.68
C GLN A 10 9.56 -23.57 -4.49
N TRP A 11 9.60 -23.75 -5.81
CA TRP A 11 10.60 -23.11 -6.67
C TRP A 11 10.20 -21.72 -7.14
N LYS A 12 8.92 -21.36 -7.00
CA LYS A 12 8.44 -20.03 -7.34
C LYS A 12 8.91 -18.99 -6.32
N ASN A 13 9.45 -17.90 -6.80
CA ASN A 13 9.69 -16.72 -5.96
C ASN A 13 8.37 -16.01 -5.67
N LYS A 14 7.80 -16.25 -4.50
CA LYS A 14 6.49 -15.72 -4.11
C LYS A 14 6.42 -14.20 -4.12
N ASN A 15 7.55 -13.52 -3.95
CA ASN A 15 7.58 -12.05 -3.95
C ASN A 15 7.20 -11.43 -5.30
N ILE A 16 7.33 -12.21 -6.39
CA ILE A 16 7.06 -11.74 -7.75
C ILE A 16 5.97 -12.56 -8.46
N THR A 17 5.54 -13.68 -7.87
CA THR A 17 4.55 -14.58 -8.51
C THR A 17 3.21 -14.64 -7.78
N GLU A 18 3.19 -14.39 -6.47
CA GLU A 18 1.97 -14.47 -5.65
C GLU A 18 1.37 -13.08 -5.46
N LEU A 19 0.04 -13.03 -5.53
CA LEU A 19 -0.71 -11.80 -5.26
C LEU A 19 -1.22 -11.80 -3.82
N TYR A 20 -1.24 -10.63 -3.19
CA TYR A 20 -1.82 -10.44 -1.87
C TYR A 20 -2.52 -9.08 -1.80
N MET A 21 -3.43 -8.92 -0.87
CA MET A 21 -4.07 -7.65 -0.56
C MET A 21 -3.19 -6.89 0.44
N PRO A 22 -2.69 -5.68 0.11
CA PRO A 22 -1.76 -4.95 0.98
C PRO A 22 -2.42 -4.37 2.23
N GLY A 23 -3.75 -4.24 2.24
CA GLY A 23 -4.46 -3.60 3.35
C GLY A 23 -3.97 -2.17 3.60
N SER A 24 -3.96 -1.76 4.85
CA SER A 24 -3.68 -0.38 5.25
C SER A 24 -2.29 0.17 4.86
N VAL A 25 -1.37 -0.65 4.35
CA VAL A 25 -0.13 -0.12 3.74
C VAL A 25 -0.45 0.68 2.48
N PHE A 26 -1.50 0.31 1.74
CA PHE A 26 -1.93 1.01 0.53
C PHE A 26 -2.43 2.43 0.79
N LYS A 27 -2.78 2.77 2.03
CA LYS A 27 -3.13 4.14 2.45
C LYS A 27 -2.02 5.15 2.18
N LEU A 28 -0.76 4.70 2.14
CA LEU A 28 0.37 5.54 1.71
C LEU A 28 0.23 5.97 0.25
N ILE A 29 -0.30 5.12 -0.61
CA ILE A 29 -0.55 5.45 -2.02
C ILE A 29 -1.70 6.45 -2.15
N THR A 30 -2.77 6.25 -1.38
CA THR A 30 -3.92 7.17 -1.35
C THR A 30 -3.50 8.55 -0.80
N ALA A 31 -2.68 8.59 0.25
CA ALA A 31 -2.12 9.84 0.79
C ALA A 31 -1.21 10.53 -0.24
N SER A 32 -0.34 9.75 -0.92
CA SER A 32 0.51 10.24 -2.00
C SER A 32 -0.29 10.93 -3.10
N ALA A 33 -1.34 10.26 -3.57
CA ALA A 33 -2.23 10.79 -4.61
C ALA A 33 -2.91 12.09 -4.17
N GLY A 34 -3.36 12.14 -2.90
CA GLY A 34 -4.02 13.33 -2.34
C GLY A 34 -3.11 14.55 -2.31
N LEU A 35 -1.89 14.37 -1.81
CA LEU A 35 -0.93 15.46 -1.66
C LEU A 35 -0.34 15.90 -3.00
N ASP A 36 0.15 14.96 -3.80
CA ASP A 36 0.87 15.28 -5.03
C ASP A 36 -0.02 15.84 -6.14
N SER A 37 -1.29 15.43 -6.20
CA SER A 37 -2.27 16.05 -7.11
C SER A 37 -2.66 17.48 -6.72
N GLY A 38 -2.33 17.92 -5.51
CA GLY A 38 -2.75 19.20 -4.96
C GLY A 38 -4.25 19.29 -4.63
N ILE A 39 -5.01 18.20 -4.80
CA ILE A 39 -6.44 18.13 -4.46
C ILE A 39 -6.63 18.17 -2.94
N MET A 40 -5.68 17.60 -2.20
CA MET A 40 -5.65 17.59 -0.75
C MET A 40 -4.37 18.24 -0.23
N ASN A 41 -4.36 18.58 1.04
CA ASN A 41 -3.18 19.09 1.74
C ASN A 41 -3.10 18.50 3.16
N MET A 42 -1.97 18.72 3.85
CA MET A 42 -1.71 18.17 5.19
C MET A 42 -2.75 18.60 6.25
N ASN A 43 -3.40 19.76 6.06
CA ASN A 43 -4.42 20.27 6.97
C ASN A 43 -5.84 19.81 6.63
N GLN A 44 -6.01 19.05 5.55
CA GLN A 44 -7.30 18.48 5.19
C GLN A 44 -7.81 17.57 6.31
N THR A 45 -9.02 17.85 6.80
CA THR A 45 -9.62 17.04 7.87
C THR A 45 -10.90 16.37 7.40
N PHE A 46 -11.10 15.14 7.88
CA PHE A 46 -12.35 14.41 7.74
C PHE A 46 -12.80 13.86 9.09
N TYR A 47 -14.12 13.68 9.24
CA TYR A 47 -14.72 13.14 10.44
C TYR A 47 -14.92 11.63 10.34
N CYS A 48 -14.55 10.92 11.40
CA CYS A 48 -14.73 9.49 11.53
C CYS A 48 -15.62 9.19 12.75
N ASN A 49 -16.83 8.72 12.50
CA ASN A 49 -17.78 8.26 13.54
C ASN A 49 -17.68 6.75 13.83
N GLY A 50 -16.68 6.06 13.27
CA GLY A 50 -16.43 4.63 13.44
C GLY A 50 -17.04 3.74 12.36
N GLU A 51 -18.06 4.20 11.65
CA GLU A 51 -18.75 3.45 10.60
C GLU A 51 -19.20 4.34 9.43
N LEU A 52 -19.35 3.75 8.27
CA LEU A 52 -19.92 4.35 7.05
C LEU A 52 -20.80 3.33 6.35
N THR A 53 -22.11 3.54 6.36
CA THR A 53 -23.06 2.70 5.63
C THR A 53 -23.33 3.31 4.26
N VAL A 54 -23.18 2.52 3.22
CA VAL A 54 -23.50 2.88 1.84
C VAL A 54 -24.74 2.13 1.37
N ASN A 55 -25.51 2.74 0.49
CA ASN A 55 -26.78 2.23 0.00
C ASN A 55 -27.78 1.88 1.13
N GLN A 56 -27.80 2.67 2.21
CA GLN A 56 -28.68 2.47 3.34
C GLN A 56 -30.14 2.37 2.90
N GLY A 57 -30.81 1.30 3.33
CA GLY A 57 -32.20 1.01 2.97
C GLY A 57 -32.40 0.48 1.54
N SER A 58 -31.34 0.11 0.83
CA SER A 58 -31.42 -0.52 -0.49
C SER A 58 -31.91 -1.97 -0.35
N GLU A 59 -32.91 -2.36 -1.16
CA GLU A 59 -33.34 -3.76 -1.25
C GLU A 59 -32.32 -4.66 -1.94
N LEU A 60 -31.38 -4.06 -2.72
CA LEU A 60 -30.40 -4.80 -3.49
C LEU A 60 -29.19 -5.21 -2.65
N TRP A 61 -28.60 -4.26 -1.92
CA TRP A 61 -27.51 -4.51 -0.99
C TRP A 61 -27.20 -3.24 -0.16
N GLU A 62 -26.83 -3.45 1.07
CA GLU A 62 -26.31 -2.44 1.99
C GLU A 62 -24.96 -2.93 2.51
N HIS A 63 -23.98 -2.05 2.63
CA HIS A 63 -22.68 -2.39 3.18
C HIS A 63 -22.20 -1.33 4.15
N THR A 64 -21.72 -1.77 5.31
CA THR A 64 -21.16 -0.88 6.33
C THR A 64 -19.67 -1.12 6.47
N TYR A 65 -18.90 -0.06 6.26
CA TYR A 65 -17.47 -0.04 6.51
C TYR A 65 -17.21 0.39 7.95
N HIS A 66 -16.25 -0.24 8.59
CA HIS A 66 -15.82 0.07 9.95
C HIS A 66 -14.33 0.40 10.00
N CYS A 67 -13.94 1.23 10.98
CA CYS A 67 -12.56 1.26 11.42
C CYS A 67 -12.22 -0.01 12.21
N ALA A 68 -10.93 -0.34 12.34
CA ALA A 68 -10.49 -1.51 13.08
C ALA A 68 -11.08 -1.47 14.51
N ASN A 69 -11.59 -2.60 14.96
CA ASN A 69 -12.22 -2.76 16.28
C ASN A 69 -13.40 -1.79 16.57
N GLY A 70 -14.01 -1.20 15.54
CA GLY A 70 -15.10 -0.23 15.70
C GLY A 70 -14.68 1.10 16.33
N GLU A 71 -13.41 1.47 16.20
CA GLU A 71 -12.88 2.71 16.78
C GLU A 71 -13.45 3.96 16.12
N VAL A 72 -13.74 4.97 16.95
CA VAL A 72 -14.20 6.30 16.53
C VAL A 72 -13.06 7.28 16.69
N HIS A 73 -12.61 7.86 15.57
CA HIS A 73 -11.41 8.74 15.58
C HIS A 73 -11.76 10.23 15.56
N THR A 74 -13.04 10.57 15.42
CA THR A 74 -13.55 11.96 15.33
C THR A 74 -12.93 12.76 14.19
N LEU A 75 -12.70 14.07 14.36
CA LEU A 75 -12.07 14.93 13.35
C LEU A 75 -10.55 14.71 13.39
N GLN A 76 -9.95 14.38 12.26
CA GLN A 76 -8.51 14.15 12.15
C GLN A 76 -7.96 14.60 10.80
N ASN A 77 -6.71 15.03 10.78
CA ASN A 77 -5.96 15.31 9.58
C ASN A 77 -5.34 14.02 8.98
N MET A 78 -4.59 14.16 7.87
CA MET A 78 -4.01 13.03 7.16
C MET A 78 -2.99 12.26 8.03
N ALA A 79 -2.12 12.96 8.76
CA ALA A 79 -1.12 12.32 9.61
C ALA A 79 -1.76 11.51 10.75
N GLN A 80 -2.74 12.08 11.43
CA GLN A 80 -3.53 11.40 12.44
C GLN A 80 -4.30 10.19 11.89
N ALA A 81 -4.87 10.34 10.69
CA ALA A 81 -5.59 9.25 10.03
C ALA A 81 -4.67 8.10 9.60
N LEU A 82 -3.45 8.41 9.20
CA LEU A 82 -2.44 7.40 8.85
C LEU A 82 -1.98 6.66 10.11
N ASP A 83 -1.73 7.38 11.21
CA ASP A 83 -1.32 6.82 12.50
C ASP A 83 -2.42 5.94 13.11
N ASN A 84 -3.65 6.43 13.16
CA ASN A 84 -4.82 5.66 13.60
C ASN A 84 -5.23 4.55 12.61
N SER A 85 -4.64 4.54 11.43
CA SER A 85 -5.03 3.63 10.34
C SER A 85 -6.53 3.72 10.00
N CYS A 86 -7.11 4.91 10.01
CA CYS A 86 -8.53 5.17 9.87
C CYS A 86 -9.06 4.82 8.47
N ASN A 87 -9.91 3.82 8.34
CA ASN A 87 -10.49 3.43 7.04
C ASN A 87 -11.41 4.52 6.49
N LEU A 88 -12.26 5.09 7.34
CA LEU A 88 -13.28 6.06 6.93
C LEU A 88 -12.67 7.36 6.41
N TRP A 89 -11.54 7.78 6.98
CA TRP A 89 -10.82 8.94 6.50
C TRP A 89 -10.31 8.70 5.06
N PHE A 90 -9.72 7.52 4.81
CA PHE A 90 -9.18 7.18 3.50
C PHE A 90 -10.26 6.93 2.45
N ILE A 91 -11.45 6.46 2.83
CA ILE A 91 -12.62 6.43 1.94
C ILE A 91 -12.99 7.84 1.49
N GLN A 92 -13.12 8.80 2.43
CA GLN A 92 -13.44 10.20 2.12
C GLN A 92 -12.33 10.86 1.29
N ALA A 93 -11.07 10.51 1.53
CA ALA A 93 -9.95 10.95 0.71
C ALA A 93 -10.08 10.47 -0.75
N ALA A 94 -10.38 9.19 -0.98
CA ALA A 94 -10.58 8.65 -2.33
C ALA A 94 -11.82 9.23 -3.01
N GLN A 95 -12.90 9.49 -2.28
CA GLN A 95 -14.07 10.22 -2.78
C GLN A 95 -13.70 11.63 -3.26
N THR A 96 -12.82 12.31 -2.52
CA THR A 96 -12.33 13.66 -2.87
C THR A 96 -11.42 13.62 -4.11
N LEU A 97 -10.55 12.61 -4.21
CA LEU A 97 -9.65 12.40 -5.35
C LEU A 97 -10.42 12.06 -6.65
N GLN A 98 -11.55 11.40 -6.53
CA GLN A 98 -12.30 10.80 -7.64
C GLN A 98 -11.58 9.62 -8.31
N PRO A 99 -12.30 8.67 -8.94
CA PRO A 99 -11.76 7.44 -9.50
C PRO A 99 -10.62 7.64 -10.51
N THR A 100 -10.72 8.65 -11.37
CA THR A 100 -9.74 8.88 -12.44
C THR A 100 -8.38 9.27 -11.86
N VAL A 101 -8.34 10.28 -11.00
CA VAL A 101 -7.08 10.75 -10.40
C VAL A 101 -6.47 9.65 -9.53
N PHE A 102 -7.29 8.94 -8.74
CA PHE A 102 -6.79 7.86 -7.90
C PHE A 102 -6.17 6.73 -8.74
N TYR A 103 -6.83 6.34 -9.82
CA TYR A 103 -6.32 5.30 -10.74
C TYR A 103 -5.03 5.73 -11.45
N ASP A 104 -4.90 7.00 -11.82
CA ASP A 104 -3.67 7.52 -12.44
C ASP A 104 -2.45 7.32 -11.51
N TYR A 105 -2.60 7.54 -10.20
CA TYR A 105 -1.55 7.25 -9.23
C TYR A 105 -1.31 5.75 -9.02
N ILE A 106 -2.36 4.92 -9.02
CA ILE A 106 -2.21 3.46 -9.00
C ILE A 106 -1.34 2.99 -10.19
N GLN A 107 -1.59 3.51 -11.38
CA GLN A 107 -0.77 3.23 -12.56
C GLN A 107 0.64 3.83 -12.45
N ALA A 108 0.76 5.06 -11.97
CA ALA A 108 2.03 5.75 -11.83
C ALA A 108 2.97 4.99 -10.87
N PHE A 109 2.47 4.47 -9.76
CA PHE A 109 3.20 3.62 -8.82
C PHE A 109 3.51 2.20 -9.35
N GLY A 110 3.00 1.82 -10.52
CA GLY A 110 3.36 0.59 -11.22
C GLY A 110 2.52 -0.64 -10.85
N PHE A 111 1.36 -0.48 -10.17
CA PHE A 111 0.54 -1.61 -9.74
C PHE A 111 -0.21 -2.33 -10.86
N THR A 112 -0.27 -1.75 -12.05
CA THR A 112 -0.96 -2.31 -13.22
C THR A 112 -0.04 -3.08 -14.17
N GLN A 113 1.25 -3.22 -13.84
CA GLN A 113 2.24 -3.86 -14.70
C GLN A 113 3.37 -4.50 -13.87
N PRO A 114 4.15 -5.43 -14.45
CA PRO A 114 5.31 -6.00 -13.78
C PRO A 114 6.34 -4.95 -13.39
N THR A 115 7.13 -5.23 -12.35
CA THR A 115 8.22 -4.35 -11.91
C THR A 115 9.38 -4.34 -12.90
N GLY A 116 9.54 -5.43 -13.66
CA GLY A 116 10.64 -5.61 -14.60
C GLY A 116 11.94 -6.06 -13.93
N ILE A 117 11.84 -6.66 -12.72
CA ILE A 117 12.98 -7.24 -12.04
C ILE A 117 13.66 -8.30 -12.92
N ASP A 118 14.97 -8.41 -12.82
CA ASP A 118 15.83 -9.34 -13.57
C ASP A 118 15.72 -10.81 -13.16
N LEU A 119 14.52 -11.19 -12.66
CA LEU A 119 14.18 -12.56 -12.28
C LEU A 119 13.17 -13.17 -13.25
N PRO A 120 13.26 -14.46 -13.53
CA PRO A 120 12.30 -15.15 -14.39
C PRO A 120 10.93 -15.30 -13.69
N SER A 121 9.87 -15.39 -14.51
CA SER A 121 8.52 -15.73 -14.07
C SER A 121 7.82 -14.68 -13.21
N GLU A 122 8.20 -13.42 -13.31
CA GLU A 122 7.39 -12.35 -12.70
C GLU A 122 5.97 -12.40 -13.27
N THR A 123 4.94 -12.37 -12.39
CA THR A 123 3.56 -12.38 -12.84
C THR A 123 3.20 -11.10 -13.61
N ARG A 124 2.42 -11.27 -14.67
CA ARG A 124 1.86 -10.15 -15.45
C ARG A 124 0.42 -9.81 -15.02
N TRP A 125 -0.12 -10.60 -14.11
CA TRP A 125 -1.48 -10.45 -13.64
C TRP A 125 -1.49 -9.68 -12.34
N THR A 126 -2.31 -8.66 -12.28
CA THR A 126 -2.70 -7.95 -11.06
C THR A 126 -4.21 -7.82 -11.06
N SER A 127 -4.80 -7.75 -9.88
CA SER A 127 -6.24 -7.51 -9.76
C SER A 127 -6.41 -6.15 -9.09
N VAL A 128 -6.40 -5.11 -9.92
CA VAL A 128 -6.54 -3.71 -9.52
C VAL A 128 -7.72 -3.12 -10.27
N TYR A 129 -8.64 -2.48 -9.58
CA TYR A 129 -9.77 -1.82 -10.21
C TYR A 129 -9.31 -0.63 -11.07
N ASN A 130 -9.84 -0.53 -12.29
CA ASN A 130 -9.63 0.65 -13.13
C ASN A 130 -10.60 1.78 -12.78
N ALA A 131 -10.36 2.98 -13.32
CA ALA A 131 -11.17 4.17 -13.04
C ALA A 131 -12.66 3.96 -13.35
N GLN A 132 -12.99 3.25 -14.41
CA GLN A 132 -14.38 2.97 -14.78
C GLN A 132 -15.05 2.05 -13.74
N GLN A 133 -14.38 0.98 -13.32
CA GLN A 133 -14.89 0.06 -12.31
C GLN A 133 -15.10 0.74 -10.95
N MET A 134 -14.23 1.68 -10.58
CA MET A 134 -14.36 2.49 -9.38
C MET A 134 -15.49 3.53 -9.49
N ALA A 135 -15.75 4.05 -10.70
CA ALA A 135 -16.83 5.01 -10.93
C ALA A 135 -18.21 4.36 -11.01
N GLU A 136 -18.27 3.12 -11.52
CA GLU A 136 -19.52 2.37 -11.64
C GLU A 136 -19.99 1.78 -10.32
N VAL A 137 -19.04 1.47 -9.41
CA VAL A 137 -19.33 0.79 -8.14
C VAL A 137 -18.51 1.44 -7.03
N ASP A 138 -19.14 2.27 -6.22
CA ASP A 138 -18.52 3.04 -5.14
C ASP A 138 -17.69 2.16 -4.18
N THR A 139 -18.13 0.92 -3.89
CA THR A 139 -17.40 0.00 -3.02
C THR A 139 -16.03 -0.37 -3.57
N ASN A 140 -15.84 -0.37 -4.90
CA ASN A 140 -14.53 -0.61 -5.51
C ASN A 140 -13.56 0.52 -5.15
N LEU A 141 -14.01 1.77 -5.26
CA LEU A 141 -13.23 2.94 -4.86
C LEU A 141 -12.91 2.92 -3.36
N TYR A 142 -13.91 2.61 -2.52
CA TYR A 142 -13.77 2.63 -1.07
C TYR A 142 -12.81 1.56 -0.57
N THR A 143 -12.92 0.33 -1.09
CA THR A 143 -12.03 -0.77 -0.71
C THR A 143 -10.61 -0.57 -1.23
N ALA A 144 -10.45 -0.05 -2.44
CA ALA A 144 -9.15 0.30 -3.00
C ALA A 144 -8.41 1.34 -2.15
N ALA A 145 -9.14 2.34 -1.60
CA ALA A 145 -8.56 3.42 -0.80
C ALA A 145 -7.73 2.95 0.41
N PHE A 146 -8.06 1.79 0.98
CA PHE A 146 -7.34 1.22 2.11
C PHE A 146 -6.75 -0.19 1.83
N GLY A 147 -6.64 -0.56 0.53
CA GLY A 147 -5.91 -1.74 0.07
C GLY A 147 -6.64 -3.07 0.24
N GLN A 148 -7.97 -3.07 0.29
CA GLN A 148 -8.80 -4.26 0.18
C GLN A 148 -9.25 -4.42 -1.28
N ASN A 149 -9.39 -5.68 -1.71
CA ASN A 149 -9.77 -6.06 -3.07
C ASN A 149 -8.77 -5.65 -4.19
N GLU A 150 -7.64 -5.10 -3.81
CA GLU A 150 -6.50 -4.84 -4.69
C GLU A 150 -5.46 -5.95 -4.48
N ALA A 151 -5.22 -6.78 -5.49
CA ALA A 151 -4.26 -7.88 -5.38
C ALA A 151 -3.02 -7.59 -6.22
N ILE A 152 -1.89 -7.43 -5.54
CA ILE A 152 -0.59 -7.01 -6.08
C ILE A 152 0.51 -7.93 -5.56
N THR A 153 1.69 -7.91 -6.18
CA THR A 153 2.84 -8.64 -5.66
C THR A 153 3.55 -7.89 -4.53
N PRO A 154 4.22 -8.60 -3.61
CA PRO A 154 5.10 -7.97 -2.62
C PRO A 154 6.16 -7.07 -3.25
N MET A 155 6.70 -7.43 -4.42
CA MET A 155 7.70 -6.65 -5.13
C MET A 155 7.13 -5.32 -5.66
N GLN A 156 5.90 -5.33 -6.20
CA GLN A 156 5.23 -4.08 -6.60
C GLN A 156 5.04 -3.14 -5.42
N MET A 157 4.61 -3.66 -4.26
CA MET A 157 4.47 -2.83 -3.07
C MET A 157 5.82 -2.30 -2.57
N ALA A 158 6.85 -3.14 -2.57
CA ALA A 158 8.19 -2.73 -2.15
C ALA A 158 8.76 -1.61 -3.05
N THR A 159 8.58 -1.71 -4.38
CA THR A 159 9.02 -0.66 -5.31
C THR A 159 8.23 0.63 -5.17
N ALA A 160 6.93 0.55 -4.88
CA ALA A 160 6.11 1.72 -4.61
C ALA A 160 6.53 2.44 -3.31
N ILE A 161 6.82 1.69 -2.24
CA ILE A 161 7.35 2.27 -0.99
C ILE A 161 8.76 2.84 -1.21
N ALA A 162 9.60 2.16 -1.99
CA ALA A 162 10.92 2.69 -2.36
C ALA A 162 10.80 4.03 -3.12
N ALA A 163 9.79 4.18 -3.99
CA ALA A 163 9.52 5.45 -4.66
C ALA A 163 9.12 6.55 -3.66
N ILE A 164 8.29 6.24 -2.66
CA ILE A 164 7.99 7.20 -1.58
C ILE A 164 9.26 7.58 -0.82
N ALA A 165 10.17 6.64 -0.60
CA ALA A 165 11.36 6.84 0.23
C ALA A 165 12.51 7.59 -0.47
N ASN A 166 12.57 7.61 -1.80
CA ASN A 166 13.71 8.09 -2.58
C ASN A 166 13.48 9.42 -3.33
N GLY A 167 12.49 10.21 -2.92
CA GLY A 167 12.15 11.47 -3.60
C GLY A 167 11.14 11.31 -4.72
N GLY A 168 10.38 10.24 -4.74
CA GLY A 168 9.28 10.00 -5.67
C GLY A 168 9.64 9.21 -6.93
N TYR A 169 10.84 8.65 -7.04
CA TYR A 169 11.29 7.98 -8.25
C TYR A 169 10.98 6.48 -8.24
N LEU A 170 10.10 6.04 -9.14
CA LEU A 170 9.86 4.61 -9.35
C LEU A 170 11.02 4.01 -10.16
N VAL A 171 11.72 3.07 -9.56
CA VAL A 171 12.87 2.39 -10.17
C VAL A 171 12.54 0.96 -10.57
N THR A 172 13.27 0.42 -11.55
CA THR A 172 13.25 -1.02 -11.84
C THR A 172 14.13 -1.74 -10.81
N PRO A 173 13.60 -2.67 -10.00
CA PRO A 173 14.42 -3.44 -9.07
C PRO A 173 15.32 -4.42 -9.81
N TYR A 174 16.48 -4.74 -9.23
CA TYR A 174 17.40 -5.75 -9.78
C TYR A 174 18.08 -6.52 -8.64
N ILE A 175 18.56 -7.73 -8.95
CA ILE A 175 19.28 -8.60 -8.03
C ILE A 175 20.75 -8.70 -8.46
N VAL A 176 21.01 -8.72 -9.78
CA VAL A 176 22.38 -8.83 -10.31
C VAL A 176 22.98 -7.43 -10.39
N ASP A 177 23.90 -7.12 -9.47
CA ASP A 177 24.63 -5.87 -9.47
C ASP A 177 25.70 -5.86 -10.57
N SER A 178 26.52 -6.91 -10.63
CA SER A 178 27.58 -7.01 -11.61
C SER A 178 27.89 -8.45 -12.00
N VAL A 179 28.48 -8.62 -13.19
CA VAL A 179 29.01 -9.89 -13.68
C VAL A 179 30.50 -9.72 -13.91
N THR A 180 31.32 -10.62 -13.36
CA THR A 180 32.77 -10.60 -13.52
C THR A 180 33.27 -11.85 -14.26
N ASP A 181 34.40 -11.74 -14.97
CA ASP A 181 35.11 -12.88 -15.52
C ASP A 181 35.91 -13.63 -14.45
N ASN A 182 36.57 -14.74 -14.83
CA ASN A 182 37.40 -15.54 -13.92
C ASN A 182 38.66 -14.80 -13.41
N ALA A 183 39.06 -13.70 -14.04
CA ALA A 183 40.18 -12.84 -13.62
C ALA A 183 39.70 -11.70 -12.69
N GLY A 184 38.38 -11.56 -12.44
CA GLY A 184 37.81 -10.53 -11.59
C GLY A 184 37.49 -9.22 -12.34
N ASN A 185 37.60 -9.18 -13.65
CA ASN A 185 37.22 -7.99 -14.40
C ASN A 185 35.72 -7.89 -14.57
N ILE A 186 35.15 -6.71 -14.41
CA ILE A 186 33.74 -6.47 -14.63
C ILE A 186 33.40 -6.62 -16.10
N VAL A 187 32.52 -7.57 -16.43
CA VAL A 187 32.00 -7.79 -17.79
C VAL A 187 30.72 -7.01 -18.01
N SER A 188 29.91 -6.86 -16.96
CA SER A 188 28.67 -6.12 -17.00
C SER A 188 28.37 -5.54 -15.61
N GLN A 189 27.83 -4.32 -15.57
CA GLN A 189 27.39 -3.62 -14.37
C GLN A 189 25.94 -3.18 -14.57
N THR A 190 25.08 -3.45 -13.58
CA THR A 190 23.70 -2.95 -13.59
C THR A 190 23.66 -1.52 -13.07
N GLU A 191 23.02 -0.64 -13.80
CA GLU A 191 22.77 0.74 -13.38
C GLU A 191 21.33 0.90 -12.92
N THR A 192 21.09 1.83 -11.99
CA THR A 192 19.74 2.16 -11.53
C THR A 192 18.92 2.71 -12.69
N ASN A 193 17.83 2.02 -13.02
CA ASN A 193 16.90 2.44 -14.07
C ASN A 193 15.69 3.14 -13.44
N ILE A 194 15.62 4.47 -13.58
CA ILE A 194 14.46 5.27 -13.16
C ILE A 194 13.38 5.18 -14.24
N ARG A 195 12.26 4.61 -13.93
CA ARG A 195 11.10 4.49 -14.85
C ARG A 195 10.37 5.82 -15.00
N ARG A 196 10.17 6.53 -13.89
CA ARG A 196 9.49 7.85 -13.82
C ARG A 196 9.59 8.42 -12.41
N GLN A 197 9.31 9.72 -12.26
CA GLN A 197 8.94 10.32 -10.98
C GLN A 197 7.42 10.22 -10.81
N VAL A 198 6.96 9.70 -9.69
CA VAL A 198 5.53 9.44 -9.38
C VAL A 198 4.95 10.54 -8.51
N ILE A 199 5.74 11.04 -7.56
CA ILE A 199 5.41 12.12 -6.65
C ILE A 199 6.60 13.08 -6.54
N SER A 200 6.34 14.30 -6.09
CA SER A 200 7.38 15.28 -5.84
C SER A 200 8.26 14.90 -4.64
N GLU A 201 9.48 15.44 -4.59
CA GLU A 201 10.37 15.25 -3.43
C GLU A 201 9.78 15.85 -2.15
N GLU A 202 8.98 16.90 -2.25
CA GLU A 202 8.30 17.53 -1.14
C GLU A 202 7.28 16.56 -0.53
N VAL A 203 6.41 15.98 -1.34
CA VAL A 203 5.42 14.97 -0.91
C VAL A 203 6.11 13.72 -0.35
N SER A 204 7.21 13.27 -0.95
CA SER A 204 8.03 12.19 -0.41
C SER A 204 8.47 12.48 1.03
N LYS A 205 9.00 13.68 1.30
CA LYS A 205 9.44 14.10 2.65
C LYS A 205 8.28 14.17 3.65
N GLU A 206 7.13 14.69 3.23
CA GLU A 206 5.93 14.74 4.08
C GLU A 206 5.45 13.33 4.47
N LEU A 207 5.40 12.40 3.51
CA LEU A 207 5.01 11.02 3.76
C LEU A 207 6.01 10.30 4.68
N LEU A 208 7.30 10.50 4.49
CA LEU A 208 8.33 9.94 5.36
C LEU A 208 8.21 10.46 6.79
N ALA A 209 7.94 11.75 6.96
CA ALA A 209 7.73 12.34 8.29
C ALA A 209 6.49 11.73 8.98
N MET A 210 5.38 11.51 8.25
CA MET A 210 4.20 10.82 8.78
C MET A 210 4.51 9.35 9.14
N MET A 211 5.28 8.65 8.31
CA MET A 211 5.68 7.26 8.59
C MET A 211 6.60 7.18 9.80
N GLU A 212 7.51 8.14 10.00
CA GLU A 212 8.38 8.23 11.18
C GLU A 212 7.55 8.47 12.44
N ASN A 213 6.63 9.46 12.42
CA ASN A 213 5.74 9.74 13.52
C ASN A 213 4.91 8.51 13.93
N ASN A 214 4.48 7.69 12.97
CA ASN A 214 3.72 6.48 13.20
C ASN A 214 4.51 5.38 13.98
N VAL A 215 5.84 5.44 13.95
CA VAL A 215 6.75 4.53 14.66
C VAL A 215 7.25 5.13 15.96
N ASP A 216 7.45 6.46 16.02
CA ASP A 216 7.99 7.11 17.23
C ASP A 216 6.94 7.10 18.36
N PRO A 217 7.20 6.43 19.49
CA PRO A 217 6.30 6.41 20.64
C PRO A 217 6.10 7.79 21.28
N ASN A 218 6.95 8.77 20.96
CA ASN A 218 6.85 10.17 21.43
C ASN A 218 6.31 11.10 20.35
N GLY A 219 5.82 10.56 19.24
CA GLY A 219 5.22 11.32 18.16
C GLY A 219 4.06 12.20 18.63
N THR A 220 3.82 13.30 17.94
CA THR A 220 2.89 14.35 18.39
C THR A 220 1.54 14.37 17.67
N GLU A 221 1.44 13.65 16.55
CA GLU A 221 0.26 13.71 15.68
C GLU A 221 -0.92 12.88 16.21
N SER A 222 -0.64 11.82 16.97
CA SER A 222 -1.64 10.97 17.58
C SER A 222 -1.14 10.41 18.91
N THR A 223 -2.02 9.86 19.72
CA THR A 223 -1.67 9.16 20.97
C THR A 223 -1.52 7.66 20.78
N ARG A 224 -1.81 7.14 19.58
CA ARG A 224 -1.85 5.69 19.35
C ARG A 224 -0.53 5.11 18.86
N HIS A 225 0.14 5.76 17.91
CA HIS A 225 1.39 5.30 17.28
C HIS A 225 1.32 3.81 16.89
N SER A 226 0.51 3.52 15.87
CA SER A 226 0.12 2.14 15.51
C SER A 226 1.28 1.20 15.16
N CYS A 227 2.46 1.76 14.92
CA CYS A 227 3.68 1.04 14.59
C CYS A 227 4.79 1.19 15.63
N SER A 228 4.51 1.68 16.84
CA SER A 228 5.51 1.95 17.88
C SER A 228 6.33 0.73 18.30
N ASN A 229 5.82 -0.49 18.11
CA ASN A 229 6.57 -1.73 18.32
C ASN A 229 7.79 -1.87 17.37
N ALA A 230 7.87 -1.10 16.32
CA ALA A 230 9.01 -1.07 15.40
C ALA A 230 10.07 -0.04 15.79
N TYR A 231 9.84 0.74 16.86
CA TYR A 231 10.79 1.74 17.33
C TYR A 231 12.08 1.12 17.83
N VAL A 232 13.21 1.66 17.38
CA VAL A 232 14.54 1.29 17.86
C VAL A 232 15.27 2.58 18.23
N ALA A 233 15.64 2.70 19.52
CA ALA A 233 16.33 3.88 20.01
C ALA A 233 17.64 4.15 19.24
N GLY A 234 17.82 5.39 18.78
CA GLY A 234 18.99 5.81 18.01
C GLY A 234 18.87 5.61 16.49
N TYR A 235 17.74 5.08 16.00
CA TYR A 235 17.47 4.94 14.58
C TYR A 235 16.20 5.71 14.21
N ARG A 236 16.22 6.40 13.07
CA ARG A 236 15.04 6.99 12.47
C ARG A 236 14.40 5.93 11.57
N ILE A 237 13.19 5.53 11.91
CA ILE A 237 12.45 4.46 11.23
C ILE A 237 11.06 4.98 10.93
N GLY A 238 10.66 4.92 9.66
CA GLY A 238 9.27 5.13 9.27
C GLY A 238 8.58 3.83 8.94
N GLY A 239 7.30 3.70 9.28
CA GLY A 239 6.61 2.46 9.02
C GLY A 239 5.09 2.59 8.90
N LYS A 240 4.49 1.56 8.29
CA LYS A 240 3.04 1.37 8.23
C LYS A 240 2.69 -0.12 8.28
N SER A 241 1.80 -0.48 9.19
CA SER A 241 1.21 -1.82 9.26
C SER A 241 0.00 -1.94 8.32
N GLY A 242 -0.23 -3.14 7.82
CA GLY A 242 -1.39 -3.51 7.03
C GLY A 242 -1.98 -4.82 7.47
N THR A 243 -3.30 -4.92 7.41
CA THR A 243 -4.05 -6.15 7.63
C THR A 243 -5.15 -6.19 6.58
N ALA A 244 -5.24 -7.29 5.84
CA ALA A 244 -6.29 -7.52 4.85
C ALA A 244 -6.93 -8.89 5.08
N GLU A 245 -8.22 -9.00 4.85
CA GLU A 245 -8.93 -10.26 4.88
C GLU A 245 -8.64 -11.07 3.62
N ARG A 246 -8.37 -12.35 3.78
CA ARG A 246 -8.16 -13.28 2.68
C ARG A 246 -9.48 -13.92 2.29
N THR A 247 -10.15 -13.33 1.32
CA THR A 247 -11.45 -13.82 0.81
C THR A 247 -11.36 -15.16 0.07
N ASP A 248 -10.15 -15.60 -0.31
CA ASP A 248 -9.89 -16.92 -0.92
C ASP A 248 -9.82 -18.07 0.09
N ARG A 249 -9.82 -17.77 1.40
CA ARG A 249 -9.70 -18.78 2.48
C ARG A 249 -10.61 -18.46 3.65
N HIS A 250 -11.63 -19.27 3.83
CA HIS A 250 -12.48 -19.24 5.02
C HIS A 250 -11.87 -20.09 6.15
N LEU A 251 -11.92 -19.59 7.37
CA LEU A 251 -11.73 -20.41 8.56
C LEU A 251 -12.95 -21.35 8.69
N ARG A 252 -12.71 -22.63 8.97
CA ARG A 252 -13.80 -23.58 9.15
C ARG A 252 -14.58 -23.23 10.43
N GLY A 253 -15.80 -22.75 10.26
CA GLY A 253 -16.83 -22.77 11.32
C GLY A 253 -17.43 -21.44 11.74
N ASP A 254 -16.79 -20.30 11.56
CA ASP A 254 -17.17 -19.06 12.24
C ASP A 254 -17.45 -17.86 11.33
N GLY A 255 -17.35 -18.00 10.01
CA GLY A 255 -17.49 -16.87 9.08
C GLY A 255 -16.28 -15.93 9.01
N ASP A 256 -15.25 -16.18 9.82
CA ASP A 256 -14.00 -15.41 9.80
C ASP A 256 -13.10 -15.80 8.64
N TYR A 257 -12.35 -14.83 8.12
CA TYR A 257 -11.34 -15.02 7.08
C TYR A 257 -9.93 -15.06 7.67
N TYR A 258 -9.03 -15.82 7.03
CA TYR A 258 -7.61 -15.66 7.29
C TYR A 258 -7.18 -14.24 6.93
N LYS A 259 -6.30 -13.66 7.73
CA LYS A 259 -5.77 -12.32 7.50
C LYS A 259 -4.37 -12.39 6.89
N ALA A 260 -4.13 -11.60 5.85
CA ALA A 260 -2.81 -11.25 5.39
C ALA A 260 -2.33 -10.06 6.23
N MET A 261 -1.20 -10.23 6.91
CA MET A 261 -0.57 -9.17 7.68
C MET A 261 0.71 -8.75 6.99
N CYS A 262 0.91 -7.45 6.83
CA CYS A 262 2.13 -6.90 6.28
C CYS A 262 2.60 -5.68 7.11
N PHE A 263 3.87 -5.40 7.02
CA PHE A 263 4.49 -4.22 7.56
C PHE A 263 5.51 -3.69 6.55
N THR A 264 5.47 -2.41 6.29
CA THR A 264 6.49 -1.74 5.50
C THR A 264 7.27 -0.80 6.39
N ALA A 265 8.59 -0.77 6.21
CA ALA A 265 9.48 0.15 6.91
C ALA A 265 10.49 0.76 5.96
N VAL A 266 10.90 1.99 6.28
CA VAL A 266 11.99 2.72 5.64
C VAL A 266 13.03 3.04 6.69
N LEU A 267 14.30 2.74 6.38
CA LEU A 267 15.47 2.97 7.24
C LEU A 267 16.68 3.36 6.39
N PRO A 268 17.48 4.35 6.81
CA PRO A 268 17.11 5.47 7.68
C PRO A 268 16.19 6.44 6.94
N ILE A 269 15.43 7.25 7.69
CA ILE A 269 14.64 8.35 7.13
C ILE A 269 15.47 9.64 7.15
#